data_8727e9eb32e2c692d39d8a8ab3a15c53
#
_entry.id   8727e9eb32e2c692d39d8a8ab3a15c53
#
_cell.length_a   1.000
_cell.length_b   1.000
_cell.length_c   1.000
_cell.angle_alpha   90.00
_cell.angle_beta   90.00
_cell.angle_gamma   90.00
#
_symmetry.space_group_name_H-M   'P 1'
#
loop_
_entity.id
_entity.type
_entity.pdbx_description
1 polymer ?
#
loop_
_entity_poly.entity_id
_entity_poly.type
_entity_poly.pdbx_seq_one_letter_code
_entity_poly.pdbx_strand_id
1 'polypeptide(L)'
;MLKGLAAPSDALVIMDGGDRAREGGIATEANITWLKQQGYRYLVVSRERTRHFDPEQAIETLTASEETIRLQRVLSEDGEEVRLHCHSAGREAKETAITGRFVKRFEAGLTRLAEGLSKPRGQKQLATIQQRIGQLKKRSHGIGQHYEITVVADETGTKAAAITWTKNPVTGSMLTDPGVYCLRSNETTWDAPTLWRTYMMLTDLEAVFRGLKSELGLRPVFHQKEDRTEGHLFITVLAYQMVQAIRRKLAAQGDHLSWNGLREILAVQQRVTATFRQRDGRTLHVRKATVAEPALRRIYDALAINPAPGGVQKHTL
;
A
#
# COMPACT_ATOMS: atom_id res chain seq x y z
N MET A 1 23.94 -3.52 -1.12
CA MET A 1 22.87 -4.54 -1.21
C MET A 1 22.92 -5.29 -2.53
N LEU A 2 22.68 -4.68 -3.71
CA LEU A 2 22.66 -5.40 -5.00
C LEU A 2 23.99 -6.12 -5.32
N LYS A 3 25.16 -5.55 -5.01
CA LYS A 3 26.46 -6.21 -5.17
C LYS A 3 26.59 -7.53 -4.39
N GLY A 4 25.90 -7.66 -3.26
CA GLY A 4 25.90 -8.89 -2.44
C GLY A 4 24.91 -9.97 -2.92
N LEU A 5 24.03 -9.65 -3.86
CA LEU A 5 23.02 -10.58 -4.38
C LEU A 5 23.48 -11.33 -5.65
N ALA A 6 24.70 -11.06 -6.16
CA ALA A 6 25.22 -11.64 -7.41
C ALA A 6 24.21 -11.55 -8.58
N ALA A 7 23.44 -10.45 -8.63
CA ALA A 7 22.44 -10.24 -9.67
C ALA A 7 23.13 -10.13 -11.05
N PRO A 8 22.54 -10.71 -12.13
CA PRO A 8 23.03 -10.53 -13.50
C PRO A 8 23.14 -9.04 -13.87
N SER A 9 24.08 -8.68 -14.73
CA SER A 9 24.31 -7.29 -15.15
C SER A 9 23.12 -6.64 -15.86
N ASP A 10 22.21 -7.44 -16.42
CA ASP A 10 21.00 -6.99 -17.12
C ASP A 10 19.72 -7.14 -16.26
N ALA A 11 19.86 -7.45 -14.98
CA ALA A 11 18.71 -7.64 -14.10
C ALA A 11 17.86 -6.37 -14.01
N LEU A 12 16.53 -6.54 -14.04
CA LEU A 12 15.60 -5.45 -13.83
C LEU A 12 15.40 -5.20 -12.32
N VAL A 13 15.74 -4.00 -11.89
CA VAL A 13 15.55 -3.54 -10.50
C VAL A 13 14.27 -2.73 -10.41
N ILE A 14 13.28 -3.25 -9.68
CA ILE A 14 12.02 -2.55 -9.47
C ILE A 14 12.06 -1.89 -8.08
N MET A 15 11.77 -0.58 -8.03
CA MET A 15 11.78 0.16 -6.78
C MET A 15 10.50 0.98 -6.61
N ASP A 16 9.89 0.88 -5.43
CA ASP A 16 8.83 1.79 -5.03
C ASP A 16 9.38 3.18 -4.70
N GLY A 17 8.54 4.21 -4.89
CA GLY A 17 8.88 5.60 -4.60
C GLY A 17 9.15 5.91 -3.13
N GLY A 18 8.81 4.98 -2.23
CA GLY A 18 8.85 5.17 -0.79
C GLY A 18 7.83 6.20 -0.30
N ASP A 19 7.70 6.33 1.02
CA ASP A 19 6.81 7.34 1.61
C ASP A 19 7.35 8.76 1.29
N ARG A 20 6.58 9.55 0.53
CA ARG A 20 6.96 10.91 0.09
C ARG A 20 7.32 11.86 1.24
N ALA A 21 6.96 11.50 2.47
CA ALA A 21 7.22 12.29 3.66
C ALA A 21 8.62 12.07 4.27
N ARG A 22 9.37 11.05 3.83
CA ARG A 22 10.72 10.75 4.32
C ARG A 22 11.74 10.96 3.21
N GLU A 23 12.76 11.75 3.46
CA GLU A 23 13.84 12.13 2.51
C GLU A 23 14.72 10.95 2.01
N GLY A 24 14.35 9.71 2.28
CA GLY A 24 15.15 8.52 2.08
C GLY A 24 14.58 7.46 1.13
N GLY A 25 13.68 7.80 0.19
CA GLY A 25 13.20 6.81 -0.78
C GLY A 25 14.34 6.26 -1.65
N ILE A 26 14.32 4.96 -1.97
CA ILE A 26 15.40 4.24 -2.67
C ILE A 26 15.59 4.76 -4.12
N ALA A 27 14.53 5.21 -4.80
CA ALA A 27 14.57 5.69 -6.18
C ALA A 27 15.06 7.16 -6.28
N THR A 28 16.28 7.43 -5.85
CA THR A 28 16.94 8.74 -6.03
C THR A 28 17.66 8.79 -7.37
N GLU A 29 17.88 10.01 -7.92
CA GLU A 29 18.66 10.16 -9.16
C GLU A 29 20.06 9.55 -9.04
N ALA A 30 20.70 9.69 -7.87
CA ALA A 30 22.01 9.07 -7.62
C ALA A 30 21.95 7.53 -7.72
N ASN A 31 20.90 6.91 -7.20
CA ASN A 31 20.73 5.47 -7.28
C ASN A 31 20.39 5.03 -8.73
N ILE A 32 19.56 5.79 -9.44
CA ILE A 32 19.26 5.53 -10.85
C ILE A 32 20.51 5.63 -11.71
N THR A 33 21.30 6.68 -11.53
CA THR A 33 22.59 6.85 -12.23
C THR A 33 23.54 5.70 -11.93
N TRP A 34 23.62 5.27 -10.66
CA TRP A 34 24.44 4.12 -10.29
C TRP A 34 23.97 2.83 -10.94
N LEU A 35 22.64 2.58 -11.02
CA LEU A 35 22.08 1.41 -11.69
C LEU A 35 22.46 1.39 -13.17
N LYS A 36 22.32 2.53 -13.87
CA LYS A 36 22.73 2.68 -15.27
C LYS A 36 24.23 2.36 -15.45
N GLN A 37 25.10 2.89 -14.59
CA GLN A 37 26.54 2.65 -14.62
C GLN A 37 26.93 1.18 -14.38
N GLN A 38 26.12 0.44 -13.61
CA GLN A 38 26.35 -0.99 -13.37
C GLN A 38 25.68 -1.89 -14.43
N GLY A 39 25.04 -1.33 -15.44
CA GLY A 39 24.36 -2.09 -16.50
C GLY A 39 23.02 -2.68 -16.09
N TYR A 40 22.43 -2.26 -14.97
CA TYR A 40 21.10 -2.73 -14.55
C TYR A 40 19.99 -2.01 -15.28
N ARG A 41 18.92 -2.74 -15.58
CA ARG A 41 17.65 -2.14 -15.94
C ARG A 41 16.91 -1.71 -14.68
N TYR A 42 16.08 -0.68 -14.78
CA TYR A 42 15.26 -0.23 -13.65
C TYR A 42 13.83 0.08 -14.06
N LEU A 43 12.92 -0.04 -13.11
CA LEU A 43 11.53 0.41 -13.20
C LEU A 43 11.15 1.02 -11.84
N VAL A 44 10.89 2.33 -11.81
CA VAL A 44 10.72 3.09 -10.58
C VAL A 44 9.59 4.09 -10.69
N VAL A 45 8.99 4.48 -9.56
CA VAL A 45 8.07 5.61 -9.52
C VAL A 45 8.86 6.91 -9.66
N SER A 46 8.44 7.76 -10.60
CA SER A 46 8.99 9.10 -10.76
C SER A 46 8.73 9.95 -9.50
N ARG A 47 9.77 10.70 -9.10
CA ARG A 47 9.67 11.68 -8.02
C ARG A 47 9.28 13.08 -8.51
N GLU A 48 9.09 13.25 -9.79
CA GLU A 48 8.61 14.50 -10.35
C GLU A 48 7.29 14.90 -9.72
N ARG A 49 7.20 16.17 -9.37
CA ARG A 49 6.00 16.71 -8.73
C ARG A 49 4.92 17.07 -9.74
N THR A 50 5.35 17.43 -10.96
CA THR A 50 4.45 17.79 -12.04
C THR A 50 3.93 16.52 -12.69
N ARG A 51 2.61 16.43 -12.76
CA ARG A 51 1.91 15.31 -13.39
C ARG A 51 1.53 15.72 -14.80
N HIS A 52 1.83 14.85 -15.74
CA HIS A 52 1.44 15.02 -17.14
C HIS A 52 0.64 13.78 -17.53
N PHE A 53 -0.50 13.98 -18.16
CA PHE A 53 -1.28 12.88 -18.70
C PHE A 53 -2.16 13.38 -19.83
N ASP A 54 -2.03 12.77 -20.98
CA ASP A 54 -2.86 13.02 -22.16
C ASP A 54 -3.79 11.82 -22.39
N PRO A 55 -5.10 11.95 -22.09
CA PRO A 55 -6.06 10.86 -22.26
C PRO A 55 -6.21 10.40 -23.72
N GLU A 56 -5.95 11.27 -24.70
CA GLU A 56 -6.09 10.95 -26.12
C GLU A 56 -4.97 10.05 -26.63
N GLN A 57 -3.80 10.10 -25.98
CA GLN A 57 -2.65 9.24 -26.31
C GLN A 57 -2.57 8.00 -25.42
N ALA A 58 -3.52 7.82 -24.50
CA ALA A 58 -3.49 6.73 -23.56
C ALA A 58 -4.14 5.47 -24.13
N ILE A 59 -3.56 4.33 -23.79
CA ILE A 59 -4.17 2.99 -24.00
C ILE A 59 -4.76 2.50 -22.68
N GLU A 60 -5.78 1.66 -22.75
CA GLU A 60 -6.44 1.08 -21.59
C GLU A 60 -5.91 -0.32 -21.30
N THR A 61 -5.77 -0.64 -20.01
CA THR A 61 -5.49 -1.98 -19.50
C THR A 61 -6.34 -2.24 -18.27
N LEU A 62 -6.53 -3.51 -17.93
CA LEU A 62 -7.33 -3.91 -16.76
C LEU A 62 -6.42 -4.42 -15.64
N THR A 63 -6.79 -4.10 -14.40
CA THR A 63 -6.24 -4.73 -13.20
C THR A 63 -6.81 -6.15 -13.05
N ALA A 64 -6.26 -6.94 -12.11
CA ALA A 64 -6.83 -8.24 -11.75
C ALA A 64 -8.26 -8.14 -11.15
N SER A 65 -8.67 -6.96 -10.67
CA SER A 65 -10.02 -6.66 -10.18
C SER A 65 -10.91 -5.97 -11.23
N GLU A 66 -10.53 -6.03 -12.52
CA GLU A 66 -11.26 -5.44 -13.65
C GLU A 66 -11.39 -3.91 -13.63
N GLU A 67 -10.58 -3.24 -12.81
CA GLU A 67 -10.50 -1.78 -12.84
C GLU A 67 -9.68 -1.32 -14.05
N THR A 68 -10.21 -0.34 -14.80
CA THR A 68 -9.53 0.23 -15.97
C THR A 68 -8.43 1.20 -15.52
N ILE A 69 -7.24 0.98 -16.06
CA ILE A 69 -6.08 1.87 -15.94
C ILE A 69 -5.73 2.40 -17.32
N ARG A 70 -5.50 3.71 -17.42
CA ARG A 70 -5.05 4.36 -18.66
C ARG A 70 -3.55 4.60 -18.60
N LEU A 71 -2.85 4.25 -19.65
CA LEU A 71 -1.39 4.27 -19.74
C LEU A 71 -0.96 5.09 -20.95
N GLN A 72 -0.17 6.14 -20.72
CA GLN A 72 0.47 6.92 -21.77
C GLN A 72 1.99 6.70 -21.69
N ARG A 73 2.56 6.12 -22.73
CA ARG A 73 3.99 5.85 -22.85
C ARG A 73 4.68 6.96 -23.63
N VAL A 74 5.65 7.61 -23.00
CA VAL A 74 6.45 8.68 -23.59
C VAL A 74 7.92 8.25 -23.52
N LEU A 75 8.62 8.32 -24.67
CA LEU A 75 10.05 8.09 -24.74
C LEU A 75 10.77 9.43 -24.49
N SER A 76 11.89 9.41 -23.76
CA SER A 76 12.74 10.58 -23.58
C SER A 76 13.36 11.01 -24.92
N GLU A 77 13.80 12.25 -25.04
CA GLU A 77 14.37 12.81 -26.27
C GLU A 77 15.62 12.05 -26.76
N ASP A 78 16.41 11.53 -25.82
CA ASP A 78 17.58 10.69 -26.09
C ASP A 78 17.24 9.23 -26.40
N GLY A 79 15.97 8.81 -26.25
CA GLY A 79 15.52 7.46 -26.47
C GLY A 79 15.93 6.44 -25.40
N GLU A 80 16.61 6.85 -24.34
CA GLU A 80 17.17 5.96 -23.31
C GLU A 80 16.24 5.65 -22.15
N GLU A 81 15.19 6.44 -21.98
CA GLU A 81 14.25 6.31 -20.84
C GLU A 81 12.81 6.36 -21.33
N VAL A 82 11.98 5.50 -20.77
CA VAL A 82 10.51 5.54 -20.91
C VAL A 82 9.92 6.17 -19.68
N ARG A 83 9.02 7.12 -19.88
CA ARG A 83 8.09 7.66 -18.90
C ARG A 83 6.71 7.10 -19.16
N LEU A 84 6.20 6.31 -18.25
CA LEU A 84 4.86 5.75 -18.32
C LEU A 84 3.95 6.53 -17.38
N HIS A 85 3.15 7.43 -17.93
CA HIS A 85 2.13 8.15 -17.20
C HIS A 85 0.90 7.25 -17.06
N CYS A 86 0.48 7.04 -15.83
CA CYS A 86 -0.61 6.13 -15.50
C CYS A 86 -1.74 6.92 -14.82
N HIS A 87 -2.98 6.64 -15.19
CA HIS A 87 -4.16 7.18 -14.55
C HIS A 87 -5.06 6.06 -14.05
N SER A 88 -5.49 6.12 -12.79
CA SER A 88 -6.42 5.19 -12.15
C SER A 88 -7.61 5.95 -11.56
N ALA A 89 -8.83 5.53 -11.92
CA ALA A 89 -10.05 6.13 -11.42
C ALA A 89 -10.23 5.94 -9.90
N GLY A 90 -9.86 4.77 -9.37
CA GLY A 90 -9.90 4.51 -7.94
C GLY A 90 -8.93 5.38 -7.15
N ARG A 91 -7.73 5.63 -7.71
CA ARG A 91 -6.77 6.58 -7.14
C ARG A 91 -7.24 8.02 -7.24
N GLU A 92 -7.84 8.41 -8.36
CA GLU A 92 -8.44 9.74 -8.57
C GLU A 92 -9.50 10.05 -7.51
N ALA A 93 -10.47 9.16 -7.31
CA ALA A 93 -11.50 9.31 -6.30
C ALA A 93 -10.92 9.48 -4.90
N LYS A 94 -9.91 8.68 -4.54
CA LYS A 94 -9.22 8.76 -3.25
C LYS A 94 -8.45 10.09 -3.09
N GLU A 95 -7.68 10.48 -4.09
CA GLU A 95 -6.89 11.73 -4.05
C GLU A 95 -7.79 12.97 -4.02
N THR A 96 -8.89 12.98 -4.79
CA THR A 96 -9.91 14.05 -4.78
C THR A 96 -10.56 14.18 -3.40
N ALA A 97 -10.94 13.07 -2.78
CA ALA A 97 -11.52 13.09 -1.44
C ALA A 97 -10.53 13.60 -0.38
N ILE A 98 -9.26 13.22 -0.46
CA ILE A 98 -8.20 13.67 0.45
C ILE A 98 -7.92 15.15 0.24
N THR A 99 -7.74 15.58 -1.01
CA THR A 99 -7.45 16.96 -1.38
C THR A 99 -8.59 17.88 -0.99
N GLY A 100 -9.85 17.48 -1.23
CA GLY A 100 -11.04 18.25 -0.84
C GLY A 100 -11.12 18.50 0.66
N ARG A 101 -10.72 17.53 1.50
CA ARG A 101 -10.63 17.73 2.96
C ARG A 101 -9.55 18.75 3.36
N PHE A 102 -8.40 18.71 2.70
CA PHE A 102 -7.32 19.68 2.97
C PHE A 102 -7.68 21.08 2.48
N VAL A 103 -8.32 21.22 1.31
CA VAL A 103 -8.86 22.48 0.80
C VAL A 103 -9.81 23.10 1.81
N LYS A 104 -10.85 22.36 2.22
CA LYS A 104 -11.83 22.85 3.21
C LYS A 104 -11.18 23.30 4.52
N ARG A 105 -10.20 22.53 5.02
CA ARG A 105 -9.46 22.89 6.24
C ARG A 105 -8.62 24.15 6.07
N PHE A 106 -7.98 24.30 4.93
CA PHE A 106 -7.13 25.45 4.62
C PHE A 106 -7.97 26.72 4.50
N GLU A 107 -9.05 26.70 3.71
CA GLU A 107 -9.98 27.82 3.53
C GLU A 107 -10.65 28.21 4.87
N ALA A 108 -11.10 27.26 5.67
CA ALA A 108 -11.62 27.53 7.00
C ALA A 108 -10.56 28.19 7.92
N GLY A 109 -9.28 27.86 7.73
CA GLY A 109 -8.17 28.51 8.44
C GLY A 109 -8.01 29.97 8.03
N LEU A 110 -8.05 30.26 6.73
CA LEU A 110 -7.99 31.63 6.19
C LEU A 110 -9.20 32.47 6.63
N THR A 111 -10.41 31.91 6.54
CA THR A 111 -11.64 32.57 6.99
C THR A 111 -11.56 32.96 8.47
N ARG A 112 -11.11 32.06 9.36
CA ARG A 112 -10.93 32.37 10.78
C ARG A 112 -9.93 33.50 11.02
N LEU A 113 -8.85 33.59 10.24
CA LEU A 113 -7.87 34.66 10.35
C LEU A 113 -8.51 36.00 9.90
N ALA A 114 -9.24 36.00 8.77
CA ALA A 114 -9.94 37.19 8.26
C ALA A 114 -11.02 37.67 9.24
N GLU A 115 -11.90 36.81 9.73
CA GLU A 115 -12.90 37.13 10.75
C GLU A 115 -12.26 37.63 12.07
N GLY A 116 -11.07 37.11 12.39
CA GLY A 116 -10.30 37.56 13.55
C GLY A 116 -9.93 39.04 13.51
N LEU A 117 -9.79 39.61 12.32
CA LEU A 117 -9.46 41.06 12.14
C LEU A 117 -10.59 41.97 12.59
N SER A 118 -11.84 41.57 12.45
CA SER A 118 -13.01 42.35 12.86
C SER A 118 -13.30 42.29 14.37
N LYS A 119 -12.70 41.31 15.10
CA LYS A 119 -12.95 41.15 16.53
C LYS A 119 -12.19 42.18 17.38
N PRO A 120 -12.78 42.74 18.45
CA PRO A 120 -12.13 43.77 19.30
C PRO A 120 -10.80 43.31 19.91
N ARG A 121 -10.73 42.04 20.33
CA ARG A 121 -9.52 41.41 20.90
C ARG A 121 -8.76 40.51 19.92
N GLY A 122 -9.06 40.63 18.61
CA GLY A 122 -8.40 39.82 17.56
C GLY A 122 -6.95 40.23 17.35
N GLN A 123 -6.12 39.26 16.95
CA GLN A 123 -4.75 39.57 16.54
C GLN A 123 -4.77 40.29 15.19
N LYS A 124 -4.19 41.47 15.14
CA LYS A 124 -4.18 42.33 13.94
C LYS A 124 -2.75 42.69 13.47
N GLN A 125 -1.71 42.40 14.27
CA GLN A 125 -0.33 42.72 13.86
C GLN A 125 0.01 42.03 12.55
N LEU A 126 0.45 42.80 11.54
CA LEU A 126 0.71 42.35 10.19
C LEU A 126 1.70 41.16 10.14
N ALA A 127 2.83 41.32 10.82
CA ALA A 127 3.84 40.26 10.88
C ALA A 127 3.29 38.95 11.48
N THR A 128 2.48 39.04 12.53
CA THR A 128 1.88 37.84 13.15
C THR A 128 0.85 37.18 12.23
N ILE A 129 0.07 37.96 11.50
CA ILE A 129 -0.88 37.42 10.51
C ILE A 129 -0.13 36.69 9.37
N GLN A 130 0.90 37.34 8.82
CA GLN A 130 1.76 36.70 7.79
C GLN A 130 2.40 35.40 8.28
N GLN A 131 2.93 35.40 9.52
CA GLN A 131 3.47 34.18 10.12
C GLN A 131 2.42 33.06 10.24
N ARG A 132 1.20 33.39 10.68
CA ARG A 132 0.09 32.41 10.78
C ARG A 132 -0.32 31.87 9.42
N ILE A 133 -0.37 32.71 8.39
CA ILE A 133 -0.63 32.29 7.00
C ILE A 133 0.49 31.33 6.54
N GLY A 134 1.76 31.67 6.81
CA GLY A 134 2.90 30.78 6.52
C GLY A 134 2.77 29.41 7.20
N GLN A 135 2.36 29.38 8.48
CA GLN A 135 2.10 28.15 9.21
C GLN A 135 0.92 27.35 8.60
N LEU A 136 -0.17 28.02 8.19
CA LEU A 136 -1.26 27.37 7.49
C LEU A 136 -0.80 26.75 6.17
N LYS A 137 -0.01 27.50 5.37
CA LYS A 137 0.57 26.96 4.13
C LYS A 137 1.44 25.72 4.40
N LYS A 138 2.31 25.77 5.43
CA LYS A 138 3.18 24.64 5.81
C LYS A 138 2.38 23.38 6.22
N ARG A 139 1.25 23.56 6.91
CA ARG A 139 0.38 22.47 7.40
C ARG A 139 -0.65 21.98 6.39
N SER A 140 -0.70 22.61 5.21
CA SER A 140 -1.74 22.36 4.21
C SER A 140 -1.50 21.15 3.32
N HIS A 141 -0.41 20.39 3.52
CA HIS A 141 -0.02 19.25 2.66
C HIS A 141 0.04 19.63 1.16
N GLY A 142 0.59 20.80 0.87
CA GLY A 142 0.76 21.30 -0.49
C GLY A 142 -0.42 22.15 -1.02
N ILE A 143 -1.56 22.20 -0.35
CA ILE A 143 -2.72 22.98 -0.81
C ILE A 143 -2.42 24.48 -0.87
N GLY A 144 -1.62 25.00 0.05
CA GLY A 144 -1.30 26.42 0.11
C GLY A 144 -0.61 27.00 -1.13
N GLN A 145 0.00 26.16 -1.99
CA GLN A 145 0.58 26.60 -3.26
C GLN A 145 -0.46 27.01 -4.32
N HIS A 146 -1.69 26.54 -4.18
CA HIS A 146 -2.81 26.83 -5.07
C HIS A 146 -3.57 28.10 -4.70
N TYR A 147 -3.05 28.85 -3.73
CA TYR A 147 -3.71 30.06 -3.24
C TYR A 147 -2.76 31.25 -3.28
N GLU A 148 -3.19 32.28 -3.97
CA GLU A 148 -2.64 33.62 -3.85
C GLU A 148 -3.35 34.32 -2.69
N ILE A 149 -2.58 34.75 -1.70
CA ILE A 149 -3.12 35.32 -0.46
C ILE A 149 -2.53 36.71 -0.30
N THR A 150 -3.39 37.70 -0.27
CA THR A 150 -3.04 39.12 -0.08
C THR A 150 -3.48 39.58 1.30
N VAL A 151 -2.56 40.18 2.04
CA VAL A 151 -2.86 40.84 3.32
C VAL A 151 -2.74 42.35 3.11
N VAL A 152 -3.84 43.04 3.22
CA VAL A 152 -3.87 44.47 3.11
C VAL A 152 -3.53 45.09 4.47
N ALA A 153 -2.52 45.96 4.51
CA ALA A 153 -2.16 46.69 5.71
C ALA A 153 -3.11 47.86 5.97
N ASP A 154 -3.20 48.28 7.22
CA ASP A 154 -3.86 49.53 7.59
C ASP A 154 -3.02 50.77 7.17
N GLU A 155 -3.56 51.99 7.37
CA GLU A 155 -2.87 53.22 7.04
C GLU A 155 -1.51 53.38 7.74
N THR A 156 -1.33 52.75 8.89
CA THR A 156 -0.08 52.79 9.65
C THR A 156 0.96 51.75 9.18
N GLY A 157 0.57 50.81 8.32
CA GLY A 157 1.43 49.71 7.86
C GLY A 157 1.77 48.67 8.92
N THR A 158 1.21 48.76 10.13
CA THR A 158 1.54 47.91 11.27
C THR A 158 0.54 46.79 11.52
N LYS A 159 -0.73 47.00 11.10
CA LYS A 159 -1.81 46.05 11.28
C LYS A 159 -2.39 45.59 9.95
N ALA A 160 -2.92 44.38 9.92
CA ALA A 160 -3.68 43.87 8.80
C ALA A 160 -5.11 44.44 8.86
N ALA A 161 -5.55 45.07 7.78
CA ALA A 161 -6.91 45.56 7.58
C ALA A 161 -7.83 44.52 6.96
N ALA A 162 -7.30 43.75 5.98
CA ALA A 162 -8.05 42.69 5.30
C ALA A 162 -7.14 41.54 4.88
N ILE A 163 -7.73 40.36 4.73
CA ILE A 163 -7.11 39.18 4.11
C ILE A 163 -8.02 38.73 3.00
N THR A 164 -7.49 38.69 1.78
CA THR A 164 -8.16 38.13 0.61
C THR A 164 -7.36 36.99 0.02
N TRP A 165 -8.04 36.08 -0.64
CA TRP A 165 -7.36 34.99 -1.32
C TRP A 165 -8.11 34.59 -2.58
N THR A 166 -7.32 34.14 -3.56
CA THR A 166 -7.83 33.58 -4.82
C THR A 166 -7.23 32.18 -4.98
N LYS A 167 -8.07 31.24 -5.41
CA LYS A 167 -7.64 29.88 -5.69
C LYS A 167 -7.18 29.80 -7.14
N ASN A 168 -5.88 29.63 -7.34
CA ASN A 168 -5.24 29.45 -8.64
C ASN A 168 -4.59 28.06 -8.67
N PRO A 169 -5.29 27.02 -9.16
CA PRO A 169 -4.75 25.67 -9.20
C PRO A 169 -3.48 25.58 -10.03
N VAL A 170 -2.42 25.01 -9.45
CA VAL A 170 -1.16 24.75 -10.15
C VAL A 170 -1.36 23.53 -11.04
N THR A 171 -1.14 23.70 -12.35
CA THR A 171 -1.24 22.65 -13.36
C THR A 171 -0.26 21.51 -13.06
N GLY A 172 -0.66 20.28 -13.31
CA GLY A 172 0.16 19.10 -13.06
C GLY A 172 0.25 18.72 -11.58
N SER A 173 -0.62 19.26 -10.74
CA SER A 173 -0.66 18.93 -9.31
C SER A 173 -1.66 17.80 -9.01
N MET A 174 -1.65 17.33 -7.77
CA MET A 174 -2.68 16.39 -7.29
C MET A 174 -4.09 17.01 -7.26
N LEU A 175 -4.20 18.34 -7.29
CA LEU A 175 -5.47 19.05 -7.32
C LEU A 175 -6.05 19.13 -8.73
N THR A 176 -5.20 19.33 -9.76
CA THR A 176 -5.61 19.44 -11.16
C THR A 176 -5.63 18.09 -11.87
N ASP A 177 -4.70 17.20 -11.51
CA ASP A 177 -4.48 15.90 -12.14
C ASP A 177 -4.50 14.78 -11.09
N PRO A 178 -5.65 14.59 -10.39
CA PRO A 178 -5.78 13.50 -9.45
C PRO A 178 -5.74 12.15 -10.16
N GLY A 179 -5.24 11.13 -9.48
CA GLY A 179 -5.16 9.77 -10.03
C GLY A 179 -3.94 9.50 -10.90
N VAL A 180 -3.23 10.54 -11.35
CA VAL A 180 -2.07 10.43 -12.23
C VAL A 180 -0.79 10.15 -11.43
N TYR A 181 0.03 9.22 -11.92
CA TYR A 181 1.40 8.96 -11.46
C TYR A 181 2.28 8.55 -12.63
N CYS A 182 3.58 8.66 -12.48
CA CYS A 182 4.53 8.35 -13.54
C CYS A 182 5.53 7.28 -13.07
N LEU A 183 5.73 6.28 -13.91
CA LEU A 183 6.82 5.31 -13.79
C LEU A 183 7.95 5.69 -14.76
N ARG A 184 9.19 5.43 -14.36
CA ARG A 184 10.39 5.64 -15.19
C ARG A 184 11.13 4.33 -15.35
N SER A 185 11.63 4.06 -16.56
CA SER A 185 12.39 2.85 -16.87
C SER A 185 13.37 3.09 -18.00
N ASN A 186 14.55 2.47 -17.92
CA ASN A 186 15.45 2.35 -19.06
C ASN A 186 15.16 1.06 -19.91
N GLU A 187 14.12 0.33 -19.57
CA GLU A 187 13.60 -0.74 -20.41
C GLU A 187 12.70 -0.14 -21.51
N THR A 188 13.28 0.16 -22.64
CA THR A 188 12.61 0.88 -23.73
C THR A 188 11.92 -0.03 -24.75
N THR A 189 12.12 -1.34 -24.65
CA THR A 189 11.55 -2.31 -25.60
C THR A 189 10.16 -2.80 -25.21
N TRP A 190 9.81 -2.71 -23.92
CA TRP A 190 8.55 -3.19 -23.43
C TRP A 190 7.40 -2.24 -23.73
N ASP A 191 6.22 -2.82 -23.95
CA ASP A 191 4.99 -2.06 -24.08
C ASP A 191 4.50 -1.51 -22.72
N ALA A 192 3.58 -0.56 -22.78
CA ALA A 192 3.04 0.09 -21.60
C ALA A 192 2.34 -0.87 -20.62
N PRO A 193 1.49 -1.82 -21.06
CA PRO A 193 0.89 -2.81 -20.18
C PRO A 193 1.91 -3.71 -19.48
N THR A 194 2.96 -4.13 -20.17
CA THR A 194 4.01 -4.99 -19.58
C THR A 194 4.79 -4.25 -18.50
N LEU A 195 5.22 -3.01 -18.77
CA LEU A 195 5.89 -2.17 -17.77
C LEU A 195 4.99 -1.96 -16.54
N TRP A 196 3.74 -1.62 -16.76
CA TRP A 196 2.80 -1.36 -15.68
C TRP A 196 2.53 -2.63 -14.84
N ARG A 197 2.25 -3.77 -15.46
CA ARG A 197 2.02 -5.04 -14.77
C ARG A 197 3.24 -5.47 -13.97
N THR A 198 4.43 -5.29 -14.54
CA THR A 198 5.69 -5.60 -13.86
C THR A 198 5.88 -4.73 -12.62
N TYR A 199 5.55 -3.45 -12.68
CA TYR A 199 5.57 -2.59 -11.50
C TYR A 199 4.54 -3.03 -10.44
N MET A 200 3.34 -3.44 -10.87
CA MET A 200 2.28 -3.90 -9.96
C MET A 200 2.64 -5.17 -9.18
N MET A 201 3.62 -5.97 -9.64
CA MET A 201 4.16 -7.09 -8.86
C MET A 201 4.70 -6.67 -7.48
N LEU A 202 5.12 -5.42 -7.30
CA LEU A 202 5.51 -4.89 -5.98
C LEU A 202 4.34 -4.91 -5.00
N THR A 203 3.13 -4.62 -5.45
CA THR A 203 1.92 -4.68 -4.60
C THR A 203 1.65 -6.11 -4.12
N ASP A 204 1.84 -7.09 -5.00
CA ASP A 204 1.70 -8.51 -4.66
C ASP A 204 2.79 -8.91 -3.65
N LEU A 205 4.02 -8.46 -3.85
CA LEU A 205 5.14 -8.71 -2.94
C LEU A 205 4.90 -8.09 -1.55
N GLU A 206 4.36 -6.87 -1.50
CA GLU A 206 3.96 -6.24 -0.24
C GLU A 206 2.86 -7.04 0.49
N ALA A 207 1.88 -7.58 -0.25
CA ALA A 207 0.85 -8.44 0.31
C ALA A 207 1.45 -9.74 0.88
N VAL A 208 2.45 -10.34 0.20
CA VAL A 208 3.21 -11.48 0.70
C VAL A 208 3.91 -11.14 2.02
N PHE A 209 4.67 -10.05 2.07
CA PHE A 209 5.36 -9.64 3.29
C PHE A 209 4.40 -9.29 4.44
N ARG A 210 3.26 -8.72 4.12
CA ARG A 210 2.20 -8.44 5.12
C ARG A 210 1.66 -9.75 5.69
N GLY A 211 1.33 -10.73 4.84
CA GLY A 211 0.88 -12.05 5.26
C GLY A 211 1.90 -12.77 6.15
N LEU A 212 3.18 -12.79 5.73
CA LEU A 212 4.27 -13.37 6.52
C LEU A 212 4.40 -12.72 7.90
N LYS A 213 4.36 -11.39 7.98
CA LYS A 213 4.55 -10.64 9.23
C LYS A 213 3.35 -10.70 10.16
N SER A 214 2.14 -10.52 9.62
CA SER A 214 0.93 -10.30 10.43
C SER A 214 0.14 -11.58 10.66
N GLU A 215 0.13 -12.50 9.70
CA GLU A 215 -0.71 -13.70 9.75
C GLU A 215 0.07 -14.94 10.19
N LEU A 216 1.34 -15.03 9.81
CA LEU A 216 2.18 -16.22 10.06
C LEU A 216 3.30 -16.02 11.08
N GLY A 217 3.35 -14.84 11.72
CA GLY A 217 4.24 -14.61 12.86
C GLY A 217 5.74 -14.57 12.50
N LEU A 218 6.10 -14.15 11.27
CA LEU A 218 7.50 -13.96 10.89
C LEU A 218 8.24 -13.03 11.86
N ARG A 219 7.55 -12.09 12.48
CA ARG A 219 8.11 -11.15 13.45
C ARG A 219 7.26 -11.12 14.73
N PRO A 220 7.88 -10.94 15.90
CA PRO A 220 9.33 -10.81 16.15
C PRO A 220 10.08 -12.14 16.07
N VAL A 221 11.35 -12.11 15.61
CA VAL A 221 12.24 -13.27 15.63
C VAL A 221 13.01 -13.20 16.96
N PHE A 222 12.80 -14.16 17.84
CA PHE A 222 13.45 -14.23 19.15
C PHE A 222 14.72 -15.08 19.16
N HIS A 223 15.09 -15.66 18.01
CA HIS A 223 16.28 -16.50 17.91
C HIS A 223 17.55 -15.64 17.78
N GLN A 224 18.58 -16.03 18.52
CA GLN A 224 19.89 -15.37 18.51
C GLN A 224 20.92 -16.14 17.69
N LYS A 225 20.66 -17.40 17.35
CA LYS A 225 21.53 -18.23 16.52
C LYS A 225 21.05 -18.22 15.07
N GLU A 226 21.98 -18.15 14.14
CA GLU A 226 21.74 -18.05 12.70
C GLU A 226 20.88 -19.20 12.19
N ASP A 227 21.30 -20.44 12.43
CA ASP A 227 20.59 -21.67 12.03
C ASP A 227 19.14 -21.73 12.54
N ARG A 228 18.89 -21.23 13.76
CA ARG A 228 17.52 -21.15 14.30
C ARG A 228 16.69 -20.05 13.63
N THR A 229 17.35 -18.94 13.27
CA THR A 229 16.71 -17.86 12.53
C THR A 229 16.37 -18.30 11.12
N GLU A 230 17.29 -18.97 10.44
CA GLU A 230 17.07 -19.56 9.11
C GLU A 230 15.95 -20.60 9.13
N GLY A 231 15.97 -21.53 10.11
CA GLY A 231 14.91 -22.50 10.30
C GLY A 231 13.54 -21.84 10.53
N HIS A 232 13.47 -20.77 11.34
CA HIS A 232 12.25 -20.01 11.55
C HIS A 232 11.74 -19.37 10.24
N LEU A 233 12.63 -18.74 9.46
CA LEU A 233 12.31 -18.17 8.18
C LEU A 233 11.81 -19.23 7.19
N PHE A 234 12.52 -20.35 7.09
CA PHE A 234 12.15 -21.45 6.21
C PHE A 234 10.75 -22.01 6.53
N ILE A 235 10.49 -22.31 7.81
CA ILE A 235 9.18 -22.80 8.26
C ILE A 235 8.07 -21.77 7.95
N THR A 236 8.33 -20.49 8.15
CA THR A 236 7.35 -19.44 7.89
C THR A 236 7.04 -19.32 6.39
N VAL A 237 8.06 -19.42 5.52
CA VAL A 237 7.86 -19.43 4.06
C VAL A 237 7.10 -20.67 3.62
N LEU A 238 7.41 -21.84 4.17
CA LEU A 238 6.68 -23.08 3.89
C LEU A 238 5.21 -22.96 4.32
N ALA A 239 4.96 -22.45 5.51
CA ALA A 239 3.60 -22.18 6.00
C ALA A 239 2.84 -21.23 5.06
N TYR A 240 3.50 -20.16 4.58
CA TYR A 240 2.93 -19.26 3.60
C TYR A 240 2.53 -19.98 2.30
N GLN A 241 3.40 -20.82 1.76
CA GLN A 241 3.09 -21.61 0.55
C GLN A 241 1.87 -22.50 0.76
N MET A 242 1.78 -23.16 1.91
CA MET A 242 0.62 -24.01 2.26
C MET A 242 -0.67 -23.19 2.35
N VAL A 243 -0.63 -22.04 3.03
CA VAL A 243 -1.78 -21.12 3.12
C VAL A 243 -2.24 -20.66 1.74
N GLN A 244 -1.30 -20.29 0.86
CA GLN A 244 -1.63 -19.87 -0.51
C GLN A 244 -2.22 -21.02 -1.33
N ALA A 245 -1.72 -22.25 -1.18
CA ALA A 245 -2.27 -23.43 -1.85
C ALA A 245 -3.73 -23.68 -1.41
N ILE A 246 -4.01 -23.58 -0.12
CA ILE A 246 -5.37 -23.69 0.44
C ILE A 246 -6.26 -22.61 -0.15
N ARG A 247 -5.84 -21.33 -0.06
CA ARG A 247 -6.63 -20.19 -0.55
C ARG A 247 -6.92 -20.28 -2.04
N ARG A 248 -5.95 -20.73 -2.87
CA ARG A 248 -6.15 -20.91 -4.31
C ARG A 248 -7.21 -21.98 -4.61
N LYS A 249 -7.17 -23.11 -3.90
CA LYS A 249 -8.19 -24.16 -4.05
C LYS A 249 -9.58 -23.68 -3.67
N LEU A 250 -9.70 -22.92 -2.58
CA LEU A 250 -10.96 -22.35 -2.12
C LEU A 250 -11.48 -21.28 -3.09
N ALA A 251 -10.60 -20.38 -3.56
CA ALA A 251 -10.95 -19.34 -4.52
C ALA A 251 -11.45 -19.91 -5.86
N ALA A 252 -10.91 -21.04 -6.31
CA ALA A 252 -11.40 -21.74 -7.51
C ALA A 252 -12.85 -22.24 -7.37
N GLN A 253 -13.38 -22.30 -6.15
CA GLN A 253 -14.76 -22.67 -5.83
C GLN A 253 -15.61 -21.49 -5.34
N GLY A 254 -15.11 -20.25 -5.55
CA GLY A 254 -15.82 -19.01 -5.19
C GLY A 254 -15.67 -18.59 -3.73
N ASP A 255 -14.81 -19.25 -2.94
CA ASP A 255 -14.56 -18.87 -1.55
C ASP A 255 -13.28 -18.01 -1.44
N HIS A 256 -13.45 -16.74 -1.09
CA HIS A 256 -12.37 -15.73 -1.00
C HIS A 256 -12.07 -15.29 0.45
N LEU A 257 -12.32 -16.16 1.43
CA LEU A 257 -12.06 -15.86 2.84
C LEU A 257 -10.58 -15.47 3.09
N SER A 258 -10.39 -14.54 4.01
CA SER A 258 -9.05 -14.22 4.53
C SER A 258 -8.49 -15.40 5.33
N TRP A 259 -7.15 -15.46 5.49
CA TRP A 259 -6.54 -16.51 6.32
C TRP A 259 -7.05 -16.48 7.77
N ASN A 260 -7.28 -15.30 8.34
CA ASN A 260 -7.83 -15.18 9.69
C ASN A 260 -9.24 -15.76 9.78
N GLY A 261 -10.12 -15.46 8.82
CA GLY A 261 -11.46 -16.05 8.77
C GLY A 261 -11.44 -17.56 8.60
N LEU A 262 -10.53 -18.09 7.74
CA LEU A 262 -10.33 -19.53 7.60
C LEU A 262 -9.84 -20.17 8.91
N ARG A 263 -8.90 -19.54 9.61
CA ARG A 263 -8.40 -20.03 10.91
C ARG A 263 -9.49 -20.12 11.96
N GLU A 264 -10.36 -19.13 12.04
CA GLU A 264 -11.49 -19.14 12.98
C GLU A 264 -12.42 -20.32 12.71
N ILE A 265 -12.77 -20.57 11.45
CA ILE A 265 -13.62 -21.70 11.08
C ILE A 265 -12.91 -23.04 11.34
N LEU A 266 -11.62 -23.16 10.98
CA LEU A 266 -10.84 -24.37 11.18
C LEU A 266 -10.57 -24.69 12.65
N ALA A 267 -10.46 -23.67 13.51
CA ALA A 267 -10.18 -23.83 14.95
C ALA A 267 -11.30 -24.53 15.74
N VAL A 268 -12.52 -24.54 15.17
CA VAL A 268 -13.67 -25.20 15.80
C VAL A 268 -13.51 -26.73 15.80
N GLN A 269 -12.75 -27.27 14.84
CA GLN A 269 -12.53 -28.72 14.74
C GLN A 269 -11.52 -29.18 15.79
N GLN A 270 -11.96 -30.06 16.66
CA GLN A 270 -11.15 -30.61 17.74
C GLN A 270 -11.15 -32.13 17.71
N ARG A 271 -10.09 -32.73 18.24
CA ARG A 271 -10.03 -34.15 18.51
C ARG A 271 -10.07 -34.34 20.02
N VAL A 272 -11.20 -34.82 20.52
CA VAL A 272 -11.45 -34.99 21.95
C VAL A 272 -11.13 -36.41 22.38
N THR A 273 -10.49 -36.53 23.52
CA THR A 273 -10.29 -37.81 24.22
C THR A 273 -11.16 -37.84 25.47
N ALA A 274 -12.16 -38.70 25.48
CA ALA A 274 -12.95 -38.98 26.67
C ALA A 274 -12.35 -40.19 27.41
N THR A 275 -12.26 -40.06 28.72
CA THR A 275 -11.67 -41.12 29.59
C THR A 275 -12.77 -41.66 30.50
N PHE A 276 -12.92 -42.98 30.48
CA PHE A 276 -13.92 -43.70 31.25
C PHE A 276 -13.24 -44.72 32.15
N ARG A 277 -13.65 -44.77 33.42
CA ARG A 277 -13.20 -45.83 34.35
C ARG A 277 -14.16 -46.99 34.22
N GLN A 278 -13.63 -48.18 33.91
CA GLN A 278 -14.40 -49.41 33.78
C GLN A 278 -14.64 -50.06 35.12
N ARG A 279 -15.61 -50.96 35.25
CA ARG A 279 -15.95 -51.64 36.51
C ARG A 279 -14.83 -52.60 36.96
N ASP A 280 -14.00 -53.05 36.06
CA ASP A 280 -12.84 -53.93 36.32
C ASP A 280 -11.57 -53.17 36.77
N GLY A 281 -11.70 -51.85 36.94
CA GLY A 281 -10.62 -50.95 37.37
C GLY A 281 -9.78 -50.40 36.25
N ARG A 282 -9.91 -50.86 35.02
CA ARG A 282 -9.19 -50.39 33.85
C ARG A 282 -9.75 -49.03 33.36
N THR A 283 -8.90 -48.31 32.66
CA THR A 283 -9.27 -46.99 32.10
C THR A 283 -9.40 -47.10 30.59
N LEU A 284 -10.58 -46.75 30.04
CA LEU A 284 -10.83 -46.71 28.62
C LEU A 284 -10.70 -45.27 28.12
N HIS A 285 -9.81 -45.00 27.18
CA HIS A 285 -9.68 -43.75 26.46
C HIS A 285 -10.35 -43.91 25.10
N VAL A 286 -11.33 -43.01 24.81
CA VAL A 286 -12.00 -42.96 23.51
C VAL A 286 -11.64 -41.62 22.86
N ARG A 287 -10.92 -41.65 21.76
CA ARG A 287 -10.52 -40.48 21.02
C ARG A 287 -11.31 -40.37 19.71
N LYS A 288 -11.97 -39.22 19.49
CA LYS A 288 -12.80 -38.96 18.33
C LYS A 288 -12.74 -37.48 17.92
N ALA A 289 -12.80 -37.23 16.62
CA ALA A 289 -12.98 -35.85 16.13
C ALA A 289 -14.40 -35.34 16.41
N THR A 290 -14.55 -34.05 16.67
CA THR A 290 -15.87 -33.41 16.69
C THR A 290 -16.53 -33.48 15.32
N VAL A 291 -17.85 -33.30 15.26
CA VAL A 291 -18.57 -33.26 13.99
C VAL A 291 -18.33 -31.89 13.35
N ALA A 292 -17.93 -31.87 12.09
CA ALA A 292 -17.72 -30.65 11.36
C ALA A 292 -19.04 -29.89 11.15
N GLU A 293 -19.07 -28.62 11.53
CA GLU A 293 -20.17 -27.70 11.24
C GLU A 293 -20.30 -27.44 9.73
N PRO A 294 -21.46 -26.96 9.23
CA PRO A 294 -21.69 -26.78 7.80
C PRO A 294 -20.65 -25.91 7.09
N ALA A 295 -20.19 -24.82 7.73
CA ALA A 295 -19.16 -23.95 7.17
C ALA A 295 -17.81 -24.66 7.04
N LEU A 296 -17.43 -25.42 8.06
CA LEU A 296 -16.20 -26.20 8.08
C LEU A 296 -16.27 -27.38 7.08
N ARG A 297 -17.43 -28.02 6.97
CA ARG A 297 -17.64 -29.11 6.02
C ARG A 297 -17.42 -28.65 4.58
N ARG A 298 -17.96 -27.49 4.19
CA ARG A 298 -17.71 -26.90 2.85
C ARG A 298 -16.22 -26.73 2.56
N ILE A 299 -15.44 -26.27 3.55
CA ILE A 299 -13.98 -26.11 3.40
C ILE A 299 -13.32 -27.47 3.19
N TYR A 300 -13.68 -28.49 3.96
CA TYR A 300 -13.12 -29.82 3.82
C TYR A 300 -13.47 -30.46 2.47
N ASP A 301 -14.72 -30.31 2.02
CA ASP A 301 -15.17 -30.82 0.72
C ASP A 301 -14.40 -30.12 -0.42
N ALA A 302 -14.25 -28.79 -0.35
CA ALA A 302 -13.49 -27.99 -1.32
C ALA A 302 -12.00 -28.38 -1.38
N LEU A 303 -11.43 -28.76 -0.25
CA LEU A 303 -10.02 -29.19 -0.16
C LEU A 303 -9.84 -30.70 -0.40
N ALA A 304 -10.92 -31.46 -0.54
CA ALA A 304 -10.92 -32.94 -0.58
C ALA A 304 -10.28 -33.58 0.66
N ILE A 305 -10.55 -33.03 1.85
CA ILE A 305 -10.02 -33.49 3.14
C ILE A 305 -11.11 -34.25 3.89
N ASN A 306 -10.75 -35.42 4.46
CA ASN A 306 -11.65 -36.16 5.34
C ASN A 306 -11.89 -35.35 6.65
N PRO A 307 -13.14 -34.99 6.98
CA PRO A 307 -13.44 -34.20 8.19
C PRO A 307 -13.22 -34.96 9.50
N ALA A 308 -13.07 -36.29 9.46
CA ALA A 308 -12.89 -37.14 10.63
C ALA A 308 -11.67 -38.07 10.47
N PRO A 309 -10.44 -37.53 10.27
CA PRO A 309 -9.25 -38.35 10.04
C PRO A 309 -8.97 -39.25 11.26
N GLY A 310 -8.66 -40.49 11.00
CA GLY A 310 -8.29 -41.49 12.02
C GLY A 310 -9.48 -42.08 12.80
N GLY A 311 -10.72 -41.81 12.43
CA GLY A 311 -11.91 -42.44 12.99
C GLY A 311 -12.00 -42.37 14.52
N VAL A 312 -12.66 -43.38 15.11
CA VAL A 312 -12.73 -43.55 16.58
C VAL A 312 -11.60 -44.46 17.03
N GLN A 313 -10.73 -43.96 17.89
CA GLN A 313 -9.66 -44.73 18.50
C GLN A 313 -10.04 -45.07 19.95
N LYS A 314 -9.87 -46.36 20.32
CA LYS A 314 -10.13 -46.83 21.69
C LYS A 314 -8.85 -47.45 22.23
N HIS A 315 -8.43 -47.01 23.41
CA HIS A 315 -7.29 -47.54 24.14
C HIS A 315 -7.72 -47.90 25.55
N THR A 316 -7.44 -49.09 26.02
CA THR A 316 -7.65 -49.53 27.40
C THR A 316 -6.30 -49.66 28.07
N LEU A 317 -6.11 -49.00 29.20
CA LEU A 317 -4.94 -49.10 30.07
C LEU A 317 -5.31 -49.79 31.36
#